data_31ec87de7ce5828fd672b12fbdf3a467
#
_entry.id   31ec87de7ce5828fd672b12fbdf3a467
#
_cell.length_a   1.000
_cell.length_b   1.000
_cell.length_c   1.000
_cell.angle_alpha   90.00
_cell.angle_beta   90.00
_cell.angle_gamma   90.00
#
_symmetry.space_group_name_H-M   'P 1'
#
loop_
_entity.id
_entity.type
_entity.pdbx_description
1 polymer ?
#
loop_
_entity_poly.entity_id
_entity_poly.type
_entity_poly.pdbx_seq_one_letter_code
_entity_poly.pdbx_strand_id
1 'polypeptide(L)'
;MAVYESSRNANAPLIEAIGLNKAFMRSGKQITAARDVSLNVRYGESVAIVGESGSGKTTAVRMALGLEQPDSGQIFYNGGNIRKKKCRDGLRSVTGLIFQDPYSSMDPRWTAGQIVEEPLALRGGLSHKEMDDKACDSLAAVGIDPSDFKGRFPQDMSGGQAQRVAIARALVSGPKLLVADEPMSAVDVSGRLQIVKVFNKLRAQGISMLMVLHDLGLAQQLADTVVVMHNGKVIETGSSRQVLGHPLQPYTRELIAAAQWDVRQPEARV
;
A
#
# COMPACT_ATOMS: atom_id res chain seq x y z
N MET A 1 -22.39 -1.80 -17.61
CA MET A 1 -21.25 -0.94 -17.38
C MET A 1 -21.67 0.52 -17.19
N ALA A 2 -22.62 0.86 -16.36
CA ALA A 2 -23.05 2.22 -16.08
C ALA A 2 -24.03 2.27 -14.89
N VAL A 3 -23.56 2.01 -13.65
CA VAL A 3 -24.43 2.18 -12.44
C VAL A 3 -23.62 2.67 -11.22
N TYR A 4 -22.34 3.02 -11.34
CA TYR A 4 -21.49 3.35 -10.18
C TYR A 4 -21.11 4.83 -10.04
N GLU A 5 -21.68 5.73 -10.84
CA GLU A 5 -21.34 7.17 -10.80
C GLU A 5 -22.25 8.05 -9.93
N SER A 6 -23.33 7.52 -9.39
CA SER A 6 -24.29 8.33 -8.64
C SER A 6 -24.07 8.24 -7.12
N SER A 7 -23.22 9.04 -6.61
CA SER A 7 -23.13 9.75 -5.32
C SER A 7 -21.67 9.88 -4.85
N ARG A 8 -20.82 10.46 -5.70
CA ARG A 8 -19.58 11.08 -5.19
C ARG A 8 -20.01 12.27 -4.36
N ASN A 9 -19.94 12.13 -3.04
CA ASN A 9 -19.76 13.30 -2.21
C ASN A 9 -18.38 13.85 -2.62
N ALA A 10 -18.34 14.90 -3.46
CA ALA A 10 -17.13 15.38 -4.14
C ALA A 10 -15.99 15.75 -3.16
N ASN A 11 -16.23 15.69 -1.85
CA ASN A 11 -15.32 15.99 -0.76
C ASN A 11 -15.00 14.78 0.15
N ALA A 12 -15.60 13.59 -0.06
CA ALA A 12 -15.35 12.47 0.82
C ALA A 12 -14.01 11.79 0.47
N PRO A 13 -13.16 11.43 1.48
CA PRO A 13 -11.98 10.62 1.24
C PRO A 13 -12.32 9.28 0.59
N LEU A 14 -11.35 8.72 -0.17
CA LEU A 14 -11.47 7.37 -0.71
C LEU A 14 -11.60 6.34 0.42
N ILE A 15 -10.73 6.47 1.45
CA ILE A 15 -10.84 5.76 2.73
C ILE A 15 -10.76 6.77 3.87
N GLU A 16 -11.58 6.54 4.89
CA GLU A 16 -11.53 7.25 6.16
C GLU A 16 -11.67 6.25 7.31
N ALA A 17 -10.70 6.23 8.18
CA ALA A 17 -10.68 5.42 9.40
C ALA A 17 -10.73 6.35 10.61
N ILE A 18 -11.64 6.12 11.55
CA ILE A 18 -11.89 7.01 12.68
C ILE A 18 -11.88 6.21 13.98
N GLY A 19 -10.97 6.58 14.90
CA GLY A 19 -10.92 6.08 16.26
C GLY A 19 -10.72 4.56 16.36
N LEU A 20 -9.89 3.97 15.48
CA LEU A 20 -9.68 2.53 15.45
C LEU A 20 -8.91 2.06 16.65
N ASN A 21 -9.45 1.05 17.34
CA ASN A 21 -8.79 0.37 18.45
C ASN A 21 -8.66 -1.12 18.13
N LYS A 22 -7.52 -1.72 18.52
CA LYS A 22 -7.28 -3.15 18.38
C LYS A 22 -6.32 -3.65 19.43
N ALA A 23 -6.70 -4.74 20.09
CA ALA A 23 -5.83 -5.49 20.98
C ALA A 23 -5.82 -6.97 20.59
N PHE A 24 -4.67 -7.61 20.71
CA PHE A 24 -4.49 -9.05 20.50
C PHE A 24 -4.11 -9.73 21.79
N MET A 25 -4.56 -10.98 21.97
CA MET A 25 -4.09 -11.85 23.03
C MET A 25 -2.87 -12.63 22.54
N ARG A 26 -1.72 -12.49 23.18
CA ARG A 26 -0.50 -13.26 22.87
C ARG A 26 0.10 -13.79 24.15
N SER A 27 0.22 -15.13 24.24
CA SER A 27 0.76 -15.82 25.43
C SER A 27 0.11 -15.38 26.75
N GLY A 28 -1.23 -15.22 26.76
CA GLY A 28 -2.01 -14.80 27.93
C GLY A 28 -1.92 -13.31 28.30
N LYS A 29 -1.18 -12.50 27.52
CA LYS A 29 -1.07 -11.05 27.71
C LYS A 29 -1.81 -10.31 26.60
N GLN A 30 -2.52 -9.26 26.97
CA GLN A 30 -3.15 -8.36 26.02
C GLN A 30 -2.14 -7.36 25.49
N ILE A 31 -1.95 -7.33 24.15
CA ILE A 31 -1.07 -6.38 23.45
C ILE A 31 -1.95 -5.44 22.65
N THR A 32 -1.92 -4.16 22.99
CA THR A 32 -2.65 -3.12 22.23
C THR A 32 -1.85 -2.76 20.97
N ALA A 33 -2.38 -3.15 19.82
CA ALA A 33 -1.74 -2.87 18.52
C ALA A 33 -2.18 -1.53 17.91
N ALA A 34 -3.38 -1.04 18.26
CA ALA A 34 -3.87 0.26 17.84
C ALA A 34 -4.74 0.88 18.94
N ARG A 35 -4.57 2.20 19.16
CA ARG A 35 -5.31 2.96 20.16
C ARG A 35 -5.70 4.31 19.55
N ASP A 36 -6.99 4.48 19.32
CA ASP A 36 -7.59 5.70 18.77
C ASP A 36 -6.92 6.16 17.46
N VAL A 37 -6.66 5.19 16.56
CA VAL A 37 -5.99 5.46 15.29
C VAL A 37 -7.01 6.03 14.30
N SER A 38 -6.70 7.22 13.79
CA SER A 38 -7.48 7.85 12.72
C SER A 38 -6.55 8.20 11.55
N LEU A 39 -6.98 7.89 10.33
CA LEU A 39 -6.27 8.20 9.10
C LEU A 39 -7.26 8.32 7.93
N ASN A 40 -6.88 9.04 6.92
CA ASN A 40 -7.63 9.12 5.68
C ASN A 40 -6.71 9.05 4.46
N VAL A 41 -7.28 8.65 3.31
CA VAL A 41 -6.62 8.69 2.01
C VAL A 41 -7.61 9.31 1.03
N ARG A 42 -7.23 10.42 0.41
CA ARG A 42 -8.03 11.07 -0.62
C ARG A 42 -7.77 10.44 -2.00
N TYR A 43 -8.63 10.75 -2.94
CA TYR A 43 -8.39 10.35 -4.33
C TYR A 43 -7.12 11.00 -4.88
N GLY A 44 -6.24 10.19 -5.48
CA GLY A 44 -4.95 10.63 -6.03
C GLY A 44 -3.89 10.98 -4.99
N GLU A 45 -4.20 10.87 -3.69
CA GLU A 45 -3.26 11.11 -2.60
C GLU A 45 -2.40 9.88 -2.31
N SER A 46 -1.13 10.12 -2.02
CA SER A 46 -0.19 9.12 -1.52
C SER A 46 0.09 9.37 -0.04
N VAL A 47 -0.27 8.41 0.81
CA VAL A 47 -0.09 8.46 2.27
C VAL A 47 0.94 7.41 2.70
N ALA A 48 1.97 7.83 3.42
CA ALA A 48 2.92 6.93 4.06
C ALA A 48 2.69 6.85 5.56
N ILE A 49 2.62 5.63 6.10
CA ILE A 49 2.64 5.37 7.53
C ILE A 49 4.06 4.96 7.91
N VAL A 50 4.69 5.70 8.83
CA VAL A 50 6.05 5.48 9.30
C VAL A 50 6.11 5.29 10.80
N GLY A 51 7.20 4.71 11.31
CA GLY A 51 7.43 4.45 12.73
C GLY A 51 8.22 3.17 12.95
N GLU A 52 8.62 2.89 14.17
CA GLU A 52 9.39 1.70 14.55
C GLU A 52 8.64 0.39 14.27
N SER A 53 9.39 -0.73 14.23
CA SER A 53 8.79 -2.06 14.16
C SER A 53 7.90 -2.30 15.38
N GLY A 54 6.73 -2.88 15.18
CA GLY A 54 5.76 -3.11 16.27
C GLY A 54 4.94 -1.87 16.67
N SER A 55 5.09 -0.71 16.03
CA SER A 55 4.28 0.48 16.34
C SER A 55 2.81 0.40 15.93
N GLY A 56 2.38 -0.68 15.23
CA GLY A 56 0.98 -0.92 14.86
C GLY A 56 0.61 -0.56 13.42
N LYS A 57 1.56 -0.17 12.57
CA LYS A 57 1.35 0.29 11.17
C LYS A 57 0.57 -0.70 10.32
N THR A 58 1.07 -1.94 10.22
CA THR A 58 0.41 -3.03 9.46
C THR A 58 -1.00 -3.31 9.98
N THR A 59 -1.20 -3.29 11.31
CA THR A 59 -2.52 -3.47 11.92
C THR A 59 -3.46 -2.34 11.53
N ALA A 60 -3.00 -1.08 11.58
CA ALA A 60 -3.79 0.09 11.19
C ALA A 60 -4.21 0.00 9.70
N VAL A 61 -3.29 -0.37 8.81
CA VAL A 61 -3.58 -0.57 7.38
C VAL A 61 -4.57 -1.71 7.17
N ARG A 62 -4.36 -2.87 7.80
CA ARG A 62 -5.29 -4.01 7.68
C ARG A 62 -6.69 -3.68 8.18
N MET A 63 -6.81 -2.92 9.27
CA MET A 63 -8.10 -2.43 9.74
C MET A 63 -8.74 -1.47 8.74
N ALA A 64 -7.99 -0.47 8.24
CA ALA A 64 -8.50 0.52 7.27
C ALA A 64 -9.05 -0.14 6.00
N LEU A 65 -8.53 -1.32 5.63
CA LEU A 65 -9.00 -2.11 4.49
C LEU A 65 -10.12 -3.11 4.85
N GLY A 66 -10.50 -3.22 6.11
CA GLY A 66 -11.45 -4.23 6.58
C GLY A 66 -10.93 -5.67 6.45
N LEU A 67 -9.59 -5.86 6.42
CA LEU A 67 -8.93 -7.16 6.47
C LEU A 67 -8.76 -7.65 7.91
N GLU A 68 -8.66 -6.71 8.86
CA GLU A 68 -8.70 -6.94 10.30
C GLU A 68 -9.89 -6.18 10.89
N GLN A 69 -10.69 -6.84 11.72
CA GLN A 69 -11.82 -6.19 12.38
C GLN A 69 -11.33 -5.38 13.58
N PRO A 70 -11.55 -4.06 13.64
CA PRO A 70 -11.26 -3.27 14.82
C PRO A 70 -12.19 -3.65 15.99
N ASP A 71 -11.69 -3.56 17.22
CA ASP A 71 -12.49 -3.78 18.43
C ASP A 71 -13.46 -2.61 18.63
N SER A 72 -13.07 -1.40 18.22
CA SER A 72 -13.93 -0.21 18.15
C SER A 72 -13.44 0.76 17.08
N GLY A 73 -14.30 1.76 16.75
CA GLY A 73 -14.05 2.72 15.68
C GLY A 73 -14.86 2.42 14.43
N GLN A 74 -14.66 3.23 13.39
CA GLN A 74 -15.43 3.15 12.16
C GLN A 74 -14.51 3.33 10.94
N ILE A 75 -14.89 2.70 9.83
CA ILE A 75 -14.17 2.78 8.57
C ILE A 75 -15.18 3.08 7.47
N PHE A 76 -14.85 4.05 6.63
CA PHE A 76 -15.69 4.48 5.52
C PHE A 76 -14.94 4.37 4.20
N TYR A 77 -15.66 3.96 3.18
CA TYR A 77 -15.26 4.00 1.79
C TYR A 77 -16.23 4.91 1.03
N ASN A 78 -15.73 5.99 0.43
CA ASN A 78 -16.57 6.99 -0.24
C ASN A 78 -17.73 7.51 0.65
N GLY A 79 -17.46 7.75 1.93
CA GLY A 79 -18.47 8.15 2.91
C GLY A 79 -19.42 7.05 3.36
N GLY A 80 -19.36 5.85 2.78
CA GLY A 80 -20.18 4.70 3.18
C GLY A 80 -19.44 3.78 4.16
N ASN A 81 -20.07 3.44 5.30
CA ASN A 81 -19.45 2.55 6.29
C ASN A 81 -19.25 1.14 5.73
N ILE A 82 -18.02 0.58 5.82
CA ILE A 82 -17.65 -0.73 5.27
C ILE A 82 -18.26 -1.93 6.01
N ARG A 83 -18.94 -1.73 7.15
CA ARG A 83 -19.80 -2.76 7.74
C ARG A 83 -20.93 -3.17 6.80
N LYS A 84 -21.38 -2.25 5.94
CA LYS A 84 -22.31 -2.56 4.85
C LYS A 84 -21.58 -3.33 3.76
N LYS A 85 -22.10 -4.51 3.38
CA LYS A 85 -21.49 -5.40 2.38
C LYS A 85 -21.14 -4.65 1.07
N LYS A 86 -22.08 -3.83 0.54
CA LYS A 86 -21.87 -3.04 -0.68
C LYS A 86 -20.63 -2.14 -0.62
N CYS A 87 -20.39 -1.45 0.51
CA CYS A 87 -19.24 -0.56 0.67
C CYS A 87 -17.94 -1.36 0.80
N ARG A 88 -17.97 -2.46 1.55
CA ARG A 88 -16.83 -3.37 1.71
C ARG A 88 -16.41 -4.01 0.39
N ASP A 89 -17.36 -4.54 -0.37
CA ASP A 89 -17.12 -5.15 -1.68
C ASP A 89 -16.64 -4.09 -2.69
N GLY A 90 -17.17 -2.86 -2.61
CA GLY A 90 -16.71 -1.71 -3.38
C GLY A 90 -15.27 -1.34 -3.08
N LEU A 91 -14.87 -1.25 -1.80
CA LEU A 91 -13.48 -1.01 -1.40
C LEU A 91 -12.55 -2.11 -1.95
N ARG A 92 -12.92 -3.37 -1.76
CA ARG A 92 -12.12 -4.51 -2.25
C ARG A 92 -11.94 -4.49 -3.77
N SER A 93 -12.98 -4.11 -4.51
CA SER A 93 -12.93 -4.10 -5.97
C SER A 93 -11.99 -3.05 -6.56
N VAL A 94 -11.68 -1.99 -5.81
CA VAL A 94 -10.81 -0.88 -6.26
C VAL A 94 -9.43 -0.91 -5.61
N THR A 95 -9.14 -1.88 -4.74
CA THR A 95 -7.88 -1.97 -4.00
C THR A 95 -6.98 -3.04 -4.60
N GLY A 96 -5.72 -2.67 -4.89
CA GLY A 96 -4.62 -3.58 -5.15
C GLY A 96 -3.73 -3.69 -3.92
N LEU A 97 -3.31 -4.92 -3.55
CA LEU A 97 -2.48 -5.18 -2.36
C LEU A 97 -1.10 -5.67 -2.75
N ILE A 98 -0.08 -5.09 -2.15
CA ILE A 98 1.32 -5.49 -2.25
C ILE A 98 1.78 -5.85 -0.84
N PHE A 99 2.19 -7.12 -0.65
CA PHE A 99 2.66 -7.64 0.62
C PHE A 99 4.17 -7.44 0.80
N GLN A 100 4.62 -7.47 2.05
CA GLN A 100 6.03 -7.28 2.43
C GLN A 100 6.96 -8.31 1.78
N ASP A 101 6.59 -9.58 1.80
CA ASP A 101 7.33 -10.66 1.15
C ASP A 101 6.58 -11.10 -0.13
N PRO A 102 7.14 -10.82 -1.33
CA PRO A 102 6.50 -11.20 -2.57
C PRO A 102 6.37 -12.72 -2.70
N TYR A 103 7.38 -13.48 -2.27
CA TYR A 103 7.39 -14.94 -2.45
C TYR A 103 6.33 -15.64 -1.63
N SER A 104 6.10 -15.21 -0.38
CA SER A 104 5.06 -15.79 0.48
C SER A 104 3.64 -15.54 -0.06
N SER A 105 3.50 -14.58 -0.97
CA SER A 105 2.22 -14.21 -1.58
C SER A 105 1.97 -14.84 -2.95
N MET A 106 2.93 -15.63 -3.47
CA MET A 106 2.86 -16.25 -4.79
C MET A 106 2.80 -17.78 -4.66
N ASP A 107 1.99 -18.43 -5.50
CA ASP A 107 2.08 -19.89 -5.62
C ASP A 107 3.37 -20.25 -6.39
N PRO A 108 4.31 -21.00 -5.79
CA PRO A 108 5.59 -21.32 -6.41
C PRO A 108 5.47 -22.21 -7.67
N ARG A 109 4.29 -22.79 -7.90
CA ARG A 109 3.99 -23.64 -9.07
C ARG A 109 3.46 -22.84 -10.26
N TRP A 110 3.18 -21.55 -10.07
CA TRP A 110 2.62 -20.68 -11.10
C TRP A 110 3.70 -19.80 -11.73
N THR A 111 3.56 -19.57 -13.02
CA THR A 111 4.41 -18.61 -13.73
C THR A 111 4.04 -17.18 -13.41
N ALA A 112 4.94 -16.23 -13.73
CA ALA A 112 4.69 -14.79 -13.55
C ALA A 112 3.37 -14.33 -14.21
N GLY A 113 3.09 -14.82 -15.43
CA GLY A 113 1.83 -14.55 -16.11
C GLY A 113 0.63 -15.02 -15.31
N GLN A 114 0.63 -16.28 -14.87
CA GLN A 114 -0.45 -16.87 -14.08
C GLN A 114 -0.65 -16.14 -12.73
N ILE A 115 0.44 -15.76 -12.06
CA ILE A 115 0.39 -15.01 -10.82
C ILE A 115 -0.27 -13.63 -11.04
N VAL A 116 0.05 -12.95 -12.15
CA VAL A 116 -0.53 -11.64 -12.46
C VAL A 116 -2.00 -11.79 -12.89
N GLU A 117 -2.37 -12.87 -13.58
CA GLU A 117 -3.75 -13.14 -14.00
C GLU A 117 -4.70 -13.51 -12.85
N GLU A 118 -4.17 -14.03 -11.72
CA GLU A 118 -4.97 -14.55 -10.59
C GLU A 118 -6.15 -13.65 -10.19
N PRO A 119 -5.98 -12.32 -9.96
CA PRO A 119 -7.09 -11.46 -9.57
C PRO A 119 -8.19 -11.34 -10.63
N LEU A 120 -7.84 -11.49 -11.91
CA LEU A 120 -8.81 -11.47 -13.02
C LEU A 120 -9.58 -12.77 -13.09
N ALA A 121 -8.90 -13.90 -12.92
CA ALA A 121 -9.51 -15.23 -12.90
C ALA A 121 -10.53 -15.36 -11.74
N LEU A 122 -10.19 -14.82 -10.55
CA LEU A 122 -11.10 -14.80 -9.39
C LEU A 122 -12.33 -13.92 -9.60
N ARG A 123 -12.22 -12.83 -10.37
CA ARG A 123 -13.35 -11.97 -10.70
C ARG A 123 -14.26 -12.57 -11.76
N GLY A 124 -13.70 -13.37 -12.65
CA GLY A 124 -14.41 -13.95 -13.80
C GLY A 124 -14.79 -12.92 -14.88
N GLY A 125 -15.44 -13.41 -15.92
CA GLY A 125 -16.02 -12.56 -16.98
C GLY A 125 -15.04 -12.14 -18.10
N LEU A 126 -13.78 -12.59 -18.06
CA LEU A 126 -12.79 -12.36 -19.12
C LEU A 126 -12.40 -13.70 -19.76
N SER A 127 -12.12 -13.69 -21.05
CA SER A 127 -11.49 -14.80 -21.76
C SER A 127 -10.01 -14.92 -21.36
N HIS A 128 -9.42 -16.11 -21.59
CA HIS A 128 -7.98 -16.33 -21.36
C HIS A 128 -7.11 -15.34 -22.09
N LYS A 129 -7.45 -14.99 -23.35
CA LYS A 129 -6.71 -14.00 -24.13
C LYS A 129 -6.77 -12.62 -23.48
N GLU A 130 -7.94 -12.17 -23.05
CA GLU A 130 -8.09 -10.86 -22.38
C GLU A 130 -7.33 -10.81 -21.05
N MET A 131 -7.26 -11.92 -20.29
CA MET A 131 -6.47 -12.00 -19.07
C MET A 131 -4.96 -11.94 -19.37
N ASP A 132 -4.50 -12.69 -20.38
CA ASP A 132 -3.09 -12.69 -20.82
C ASP A 132 -2.66 -11.31 -21.34
N ASP A 133 -3.46 -10.64 -22.17
CA ASP A 133 -3.20 -9.30 -22.65
C ASP A 133 -3.05 -8.31 -21.47
N LYS A 134 -3.97 -8.34 -20.50
CA LYS A 134 -3.90 -7.48 -19.29
C LYS A 134 -2.71 -7.80 -18.39
N ALA A 135 -2.34 -9.07 -18.28
CA ALA A 135 -1.16 -9.48 -17.51
C ALA A 135 0.13 -8.98 -18.17
N CYS A 136 0.23 -9.08 -19.50
CA CYS A 136 1.34 -8.53 -20.27
C CYS A 136 1.45 -7.00 -20.10
N ASP A 137 0.34 -6.27 -20.22
CA ASP A 137 0.31 -4.83 -20.01
C ASP A 137 0.77 -4.46 -18.58
N SER A 138 0.34 -5.22 -17.57
CA SER A 138 0.70 -4.97 -16.17
C SER A 138 2.17 -5.27 -15.89
N LEU A 139 2.74 -6.32 -16.49
CA LEU A 139 4.18 -6.62 -16.42
C LEU A 139 5.00 -5.51 -17.09
N ALA A 140 4.59 -5.05 -18.28
CA ALA A 140 5.24 -3.95 -18.97
C ALA A 140 5.17 -2.64 -18.17
N ALA A 141 4.05 -2.37 -17.50
CA ALA A 141 3.87 -1.18 -16.66
C ALA A 141 4.88 -1.08 -15.52
N VAL A 142 5.36 -2.24 -15.00
CA VAL A 142 6.38 -2.33 -13.95
C VAL A 142 7.80 -2.53 -14.48
N GLY A 143 8.01 -2.38 -15.80
CA GLY A 143 9.33 -2.49 -16.44
C GLY A 143 9.83 -3.93 -16.55
N ILE A 144 8.94 -4.88 -16.71
CA ILE A 144 9.23 -6.29 -17.01
C ILE A 144 8.76 -6.56 -18.43
N ASP A 145 9.66 -7.09 -19.30
CA ASP A 145 9.29 -7.54 -20.63
C ASP A 145 8.48 -8.84 -20.55
N PRO A 146 7.20 -8.87 -20.95
CA PRO A 146 6.38 -10.05 -20.86
C PRO A 146 6.89 -11.21 -21.73
N SER A 147 7.51 -10.91 -22.89
CA SER A 147 7.98 -11.95 -23.83
C SER A 147 9.04 -12.87 -23.21
N ASP A 148 9.91 -12.30 -22.37
CA ASP A 148 11.00 -13.01 -21.72
C ASP A 148 10.65 -13.52 -20.33
N PHE A 149 9.62 -12.96 -19.71
CA PHE A 149 9.45 -13.10 -18.27
C PHE A 149 8.17 -13.80 -17.82
N LYS A 150 7.08 -13.74 -18.61
CA LYS A 150 5.78 -14.26 -18.15
C LYS A 150 5.78 -15.78 -17.88
N GLY A 151 6.70 -16.52 -18.53
CA GLY A 151 6.87 -17.95 -18.31
C GLY A 151 7.77 -18.34 -17.13
N ARG A 152 8.41 -17.40 -16.45
CA ARG A 152 9.31 -17.68 -15.31
C ARG A 152 8.55 -18.03 -14.05
N PHE A 153 9.12 -18.93 -13.26
CA PHE A 153 8.60 -19.27 -11.93
C PHE A 153 9.22 -18.38 -10.85
N PRO A 154 8.58 -18.22 -9.68
CA PRO A 154 9.11 -17.42 -8.57
C PRO A 154 10.55 -17.73 -8.19
N GLN A 155 10.94 -19.02 -8.19
CA GLN A 155 12.32 -19.46 -7.89
C GLN A 155 13.39 -18.95 -8.87
N ASP A 156 12.98 -18.55 -10.08
CA ASP A 156 13.87 -18.04 -11.13
C ASP A 156 13.95 -16.52 -11.15
N MET A 157 13.35 -15.85 -10.15
CA MET A 157 13.27 -14.40 -10.05
C MET A 157 14.21 -13.87 -8.98
N SER A 158 14.84 -12.70 -9.22
CA SER A 158 15.45 -11.93 -8.13
C SER A 158 14.37 -11.30 -7.24
N GLY A 159 14.73 -10.91 -6.01
CA GLY A 159 13.78 -10.24 -5.09
C GLY A 159 13.12 -9.00 -5.71
N GLY A 160 13.87 -8.18 -6.44
CA GLY A 160 13.31 -7.02 -7.14
C GLY A 160 12.42 -7.37 -8.32
N GLN A 161 12.67 -8.50 -9.00
CA GLN A 161 11.80 -9.02 -10.06
C GLN A 161 10.50 -9.58 -9.46
N ALA A 162 10.59 -10.41 -8.42
CA ALA A 162 9.42 -10.94 -7.71
C ALA A 162 8.54 -9.80 -7.17
N GLN A 163 9.15 -8.76 -6.58
CA GLN A 163 8.41 -7.60 -6.09
C GLN A 163 7.68 -6.87 -7.23
N ARG A 164 8.29 -6.69 -8.39
CA ARG A 164 7.63 -6.07 -9.54
C ARG A 164 6.50 -6.94 -10.09
N VAL A 165 6.63 -8.27 -10.08
CA VAL A 165 5.52 -9.19 -10.41
C VAL A 165 4.37 -9.03 -9.40
N ALA A 166 4.66 -8.91 -8.10
CA ALA A 166 3.64 -8.66 -7.08
C ALA A 166 2.93 -7.31 -7.30
N ILE A 167 3.67 -6.27 -7.71
CA ILE A 167 3.09 -4.97 -8.08
C ILE A 167 2.21 -5.12 -9.33
N ALA A 168 2.67 -5.82 -10.39
CA ALA A 168 1.89 -6.06 -11.60
C ALA A 168 0.58 -6.78 -11.28
N ARG A 169 0.62 -7.82 -10.43
CA ARG A 169 -0.58 -8.52 -9.91
C ARG A 169 -1.55 -7.56 -9.22
N ALA A 170 -1.04 -6.64 -8.40
CA ALA A 170 -1.89 -5.66 -7.73
C ALA A 170 -2.53 -4.66 -8.71
N LEU A 171 -1.89 -4.39 -9.85
CA LEU A 171 -2.32 -3.43 -10.85
C LEU A 171 -3.28 -4.00 -11.91
N VAL A 172 -3.24 -5.31 -12.18
CA VAL A 172 -3.92 -5.95 -13.31
C VAL A 172 -5.42 -5.70 -13.35
N SER A 173 -6.02 -5.50 -12.18
CA SER A 173 -7.45 -5.20 -12.02
C SER A 173 -7.83 -3.73 -12.18
N GLY A 174 -6.87 -2.84 -12.50
CA GLY A 174 -7.10 -1.41 -12.61
C GLY A 174 -7.52 -0.75 -11.29
N PRO A 175 -6.75 -0.91 -10.20
CA PRO A 175 -7.14 -0.38 -8.89
C PRO A 175 -7.14 1.15 -8.87
N LYS A 176 -7.98 1.74 -7.99
CA LYS A 176 -7.95 3.18 -7.65
C LYS A 176 -7.13 3.46 -6.40
N LEU A 177 -6.89 2.42 -5.60
CA LEU A 177 -6.08 2.43 -4.40
C LEU A 177 -5.05 1.31 -4.46
N LEU A 178 -3.79 1.66 -4.30
CA LEU A 178 -2.70 0.71 -4.13
C LEU A 178 -2.26 0.74 -2.66
N VAL A 179 -2.26 -0.41 -2.01
CA VAL A 179 -1.80 -0.54 -0.64
C VAL A 179 -0.55 -1.39 -0.62
N ALA A 180 0.51 -0.89 -0.01
CA ALA A 180 1.80 -1.54 0.03
C ALA A 180 2.34 -1.60 1.47
N ASP A 181 2.55 -2.81 1.97
CA ASP A 181 3.15 -3.04 3.29
C ASP A 181 4.63 -3.37 3.09
N GLU A 182 5.52 -2.41 3.39
CA GLU A 182 6.98 -2.50 3.26
C GLU A 182 7.48 -3.05 1.90
N PRO A 183 7.04 -2.48 0.78
CA PRO A 183 7.20 -3.08 -0.55
C PRO A 183 8.64 -3.16 -1.06
N MET A 184 9.62 -2.73 -0.27
CA MET A 184 11.04 -2.67 -0.67
C MET A 184 11.99 -3.30 0.35
N SER A 185 11.46 -3.97 1.40
CA SER A 185 12.26 -4.51 2.51
C SER A 185 13.20 -5.64 2.06
N ALA A 186 12.78 -6.46 1.10
CA ALA A 186 13.54 -7.62 0.58
C ALA A 186 14.26 -7.34 -0.76
N VAL A 187 14.41 -6.05 -1.15
CA VAL A 187 14.91 -5.68 -2.47
C VAL A 187 16.26 -4.97 -2.36
N ASP A 188 17.21 -5.30 -3.22
CA ASP A 188 18.50 -4.62 -3.33
C ASP A 188 18.38 -3.17 -3.80
N VAL A 189 19.45 -2.39 -3.68
CA VAL A 189 19.44 -0.94 -3.99
C VAL A 189 19.01 -0.67 -5.43
N SER A 190 19.47 -1.48 -6.39
CA SER A 190 19.14 -1.29 -7.81
C SER A 190 17.66 -1.56 -8.09
N GLY A 191 17.12 -2.61 -7.51
CA GLY A 191 15.70 -2.95 -7.58
C GLY A 191 14.81 -1.90 -6.91
N ARG A 192 15.24 -1.34 -5.76
CA ARG A 192 14.50 -0.25 -5.08
C ARG A 192 14.30 0.95 -5.98
N LEU A 193 15.35 1.40 -6.69
CA LEU A 193 15.25 2.53 -7.62
C LEU A 193 14.21 2.28 -8.73
N GLN A 194 14.15 1.06 -9.25
CA GLN A 194 13.16 0.69 -10.26
C GLN A 194 11.74 0.71 -9.69
N ILE A 195 11.54 0.19 -8.47
CA ILE A 195 10.23 0.19 -7.79
C ILE A 195 9.79 1.64 -7.50
N VAL A 196 10.68 2.51 -7.04
CA VAL A 196 10.40 3.94 -6.82
C VAL A 196 9.91 4.60 -8.11
N LYS A 197 10.57 4.34 -9.26
CA LYS A 197 10.11 4.85 -10.57
C LYS A 197 8.69 4.36 -10.92
N VAL A 198 8.38 3.10 -10.64
CA VAL A 198 7.05 2.53 -10.84
C VAL A 198 6.02 3.27 -9.97
N PHE A 199 6.26 3.42 -8.67
CA PHE A 199 5.33 4.13 -7.77
C PHE A 199 5.13 5.58 -8.19
N ASN A 200 6.19 6.31 -8.56
CA ASN A 200 6.08 7.69 -9.05
C ASN A 200 5.24 7.78 -10.34
N LYS A 201 5.40 6.83 -11.27
CA LYS A 201 4.59 6.75 -12.50
C LYS A 201 3.10 6.53 -12.15
N LEU A 202 2.81 5.61 -11.23
CA LEU A 202 1.44 5.31 -10.79
C LEU A 202 0.80 6.51 -10.07
N ARG A 203 1.57 7.23 -9.24
CA ARG A 203 1.13 8.47 -8.59
C ARG A 203 0.79 9.55 -9.63
N ALA A 204 1.64 9.73 -10.64
CA ALA A 204 1.39 10.67 -11.73
C ALA A 204 0.12 10.32 -12.55
N GLN A 205 -0.29 9.04 -12.56
CA GLN A 205 -1.53 8.56 -13.17
C GLN A 205 -2.76 8.76 -12.26
N GLY A 206 -2.60 9.33 -11.06
CA GLY A 206 -3.69 9.60 -10.11
C GLY A 206 -4.14 8.38 -9.30
N ILE A 207 -3.35 7.32 -9.22
CA ILE A 207 -3.62 6.19 -8.33
C ILE A 207 -3.35 6.62 -6.90
N SER A 208 -4.35 6.45 -6.02
CA SER A 208 -4.20 6.70 -4.58
C SER A 208 -3.33 5.62 -3.96
N MET A 209 -2.50 5.99 -2.97
CA MET A 209 -1.59 5.04 -2.33
C MET A 209 -1.67 5.11 -0.81
N LEU A 210 -1.62 3.96 -0.15
CA LEU A 210 -1.42 3.83 1.29
C LEU A 210 -0.25 2.88 1.52
N MET A 211 0.87 3.42 2.01
CA MET A 211 2.12 2.67 2.12
C MET A 211 2.59 2.62 3.57
N VAL A 212 3.04 1.45 4.02
CA VAL A 212 3.87 1.33 5.22
C VAL A 212 5.32 1.37 4.79
N LEU A 213 6.07 2.33 5.32
CA LEU A 213 7.47 2.51 4.97
C LEU A 213 8.33 2.61 6.25
N HIS A 214 9.52 1.98 6.23
CA HIS A 214 10.53 2.16 7.27
C HIS A 214 11.53 3.25 6.91
N ASP A 215 11.77 3.45 5.63
CA ASP A 215 12.71 4.45 5.13
C ASP A 215 12.00 5.79 4.96
N LEU A 216 12.42 6.78 5.77
CA LEU A 216 11.85 8.13 5.73
C LEU A 216 12.17 8.87 4.42
N GLY A 217 13.30 8.52 3.76
CA GLY A 217 13.63 9.05 2.45
C GLY A 217 12.68 8.59 1.38
N LEU A 218 12.27 7.32 1.42
CA LEU A 218 11.23 6.81 0.55
C LEU A 218 9.88 7.48 0.85
N ALA A 219 9.55 7.69 2.13
CA ALA A 219 8.33 8.40 2.51
C ALA A 219 8.32 9.83 1.95
N GLN A 220 9.45 10.54 2.00
CA GLN A 220 9.57 11.87 1.43
C GLN A 220 9.40 11.89 -0.09
N GLN A 221 9.94 10.88 -0.80
CA GLN A 221 9.87 10.81 -2.27
C GLN A 221 8.51 10.38 -2.79
N LEU A 222 7.80 9.51 -2.06
CA LEU A 222 6.62 8.83 -2.54
C LEU A 222 5.31 9.33 -1.95
N ALA A 223 5.32 10.04 -0.81
CA ALA A 223 4.11 10.41 -0.09
C ALA A 223 3.84 11.92 -0.10
N ASP A 224 2.57 12.28 -0.28
CA ASP A 224 2.06 13.64 -0.06
C ASP A 224 1.87 13.88 1.43
N THR A 225 1.33 12.88 2.13
CA THR A 225 1.02 12.92 3.56
C THR A 225 1.79 11.83 4.29
N VAL A 226 2.35 12.16 5.45
CA VAL A 226 3.02 11.23 6.35
C VAL A 226 2.24 11.12 7.65
N VAL A 227 2.02 9.89 8.10
CA VAL A 227 1.42 9.53 9.38
C VAL A 227 2.48 8.83 10.22
N VAL A 228 2.89 9.43 11.33
CA VAL A 228 3.88 8.85 12.25
C VAL A 228 3.14 8.07 13.33
N MET A 229 3.48 6.78 13.47
CA MET A 229 2.92 5.90 14.50
C MET A 229 3.96 5.48 15.53
N HIS A 230 3.55 5.49 16.79
CA HIS A 230 4.33 5.00 17.93
C HIS A 230 3.42 4.33 18.97
N ASN A 231 3.80 3.14 19.45
CA ASN A 231 3.07 2.41 20.49
C ASN A 231 1.54 2.32 20.24
N GLY A 232 1.15 2.02 18.99
CA GLY A 232 -0.24 1.87 18.58
C GLY A 232 -1.01 3.18 18.41
N LYS A 233 -0.37 4.34 18.45
CA LYS A 233 -1.01 5.65 18.29
C LYS A 233 -0.45 6.40 17.10
N VAL A 234 -1.28 7.24 16.50
CA VAL A 234 -0.82 8.29 15.60
C VAL A 234 -0.27 9.44 16.45
N ILE A 235 0.99 9.78 16.25
CA ILE A 235 1.69 10.81 17.00
C ILE A 235 1.69 12.14 16.24
N GLU A 236 1.88 12.07 14.92
CA GLU A 236 1.93 13.23 14.06
C GLU A 236 1.42 12.89 12.68
N THR A 237 0.69 13.84 12.06
CA THR A 237 0.19 13.70 10.68
C THR A 237 0.29 15.05 9.99
N GLY A 238 0.73 15.06 8.74
CA GLY A 238 0.81 16.28 7.95
C GLY A 238 1.43 16.02 6.58
N SER A 239 1.67 17.09 5.82
CA SER A 239 2.39 16.95 4.55
C SER A 239 3.78 16.35 4.80
N SER A 240 4.26 15.54 3.86
CA SER A 240 5.59 14.91 3.93
C SER A 240 6.68 15.96 4.24
N ARG A 241 6.63 17.11 3.56
CA ARG A 241 7.57 18.23 3.77
C ARG A 241 7.51 18.78 5.20
N GLN A 242 6.32 18.91 5.79
CA GLN A 242 6.15 19.46 7.13
C GLN A 242 6.61 18.46 8.18
N VAL A 243 6.11 17.23 8.15
CA VAL A 243 6.41 16.19 9.18
C VAL A 243 7.88 15.82 9.17
N LEU A 244 8.50 15.64 7.97
CA LEU A 244 9.89 15.23 7.86
C LEU A 244 10.88 16.40 7.91
N GLY A 245 10.47 17.61 7.48
CA GLY A 245 11.32 18.81 7.49
C GLY A 245 11.27 19.61 8.77
N HIS A 246 10.08 19.72 9.38
CA HIS A 246 9.79 20.55 10.55
C HIS A 246 8.91 19.78 11.55
N PRO A 247 9.39 18.64 12.10
CA PRO A 247 8.60 17.80 13.02
C PRO A 247 8.24 18.57 14.29
N LEU A 248 6.97 18.47 14.67
CA LEU A 248 6.45 19.12 15.88
C LEU A 248 6.62 18.23 17.11
N GLN A 249 6.50 16.91 16.93
CA GLN A 249 6.54 15.95 18.04
C GLN A 249 7.96 15.49 18.36
N PRO A 250 8.31 15.36 19.66
CA PRO A 250 9.63 14.87 20.08
C PRO A 250 10.00 13.52 19.45
N TYR A 251 9.06 12.57 19.48
CA TYR A 251 9.29 11.24 18.89
C TYR A 251 9.59 11.30 17.38
N THR A 252 8.91 12.17 16.64
CA THR A 252 9.19 12.33 15.19
C THR A 252 10.60 12.84 14.96
N ARG A 253 11.10 13.76 15.82
CA ARG A 253 12.50 14.25 15.77
C ARG A 253 13.50 13.13 16.04
N GLU A 254 13.24 12.31 17.07
CA GLU A 254 14.07 11.16 17.42
C GLU A 254 14.10 10.12 16.28
N LEU A 255 12.95 9.82 15.69
CA LEU A 255 12.82 8.90 14.55
C LEU A 255 13.65 9.39 13.33
N ILE A 256 13.57 10.68 13.02
CA ILE A 256 14.34 11.30 11.91
C ILE A 256 15.85 11.30 12.22
N ALA A 257 16.23 11.62 13.45
CA ALA A 257 17.65 11.61 13.87
C ALA A 257 18.25 10.21 13.82
N ALA A 258 17.49 9.19 14.27
CA ALA A 258 17.90 7.79 14.22
C ALA A 258 18.05 7.25 12.79
N ALA A 259 17.27 7.74 11.83
CA ALA A 259 17.36 7.38 10.43
C ALA A 259 18.56 8.02 9.71
N GLN A 260 19.34 8.89 10.39
CA GLN A 260 20.45 9.69 9.81
C GLN A 260 20.04 10.43 8.53
N TRP A 261 18.80 10.90 8.51
CA TRP A 261 18.17 11.52 7.35
C TRP A 261 18.30 13.05 7.41
N ASP A 262 18.98 13.66 6.42
CA ASP A 262 18.99 15.12 6.25
C ASP A 262 17.98 15.54 5.18
N VAL A 263 16.82 16.02 5.63
CA VAL A 263 15.73 16.51 4.78
C VAL A 263 16.13 17.75 3.95
N ARG A 264 17.24 18.42 4.30
CA ARG A 264 17.70 19.65 3.65
C ARG A 264 18.42 19.42 2.33
N GLN A 265 18.73 18.17 1.95
CA GLN A 265 19.39 17.84 0.69
C GLN A 265 18.55 16.86 -0.17
N PRO A 266 17.37 17.25 -0.68
CA PRO A 266 16.59 16.37 -1.55
C PRO A 266 17.20 16.19 -2.95
N GLU A 267 18.12 17.08 -3.38
CA GLU A 267 18.63 17.10 -4.76
C GLU A 267 19.94 16.30 -4.98
N ALA A 268 20.58 15.81 -3.92
CA ALA A 268 21.89 15.17 -4.02
C ALA A 268 21.86 13.65 -4.20
N ARG A 269 20.69 13.02 -4.38
CA ARG A 269 20.55 11.57 -4.51
C ARG A 269 19.71 11.15 -5.74
N VAL A 270 20.14 11.63 -6.92
CA VAL A 270 19.69 11.08 -8.21
C VAL A 270 20.70 10.06 -8.68
#